data_bd849dd0469c2f4ef249041f297848cb
#
_entry.id   bd849dd0469c2f4ef249041f297848cb
#
_cell.length_a   1.000
_cell.length_b   1.000
_cell.length_c   1.000
_cell.angle_alpha   90.00
_cell.angle_beta   90.00
_cell.angle_gamma   90.00
#
_symmetry.space_group_name_H-M   'P 1'
#
loop_
_entity.id
_entity.type
_entity.pdbx_description
1 polymer ?
#
loop_
_entity_poly.entity_id
_entity_poly.type
_entity_poly.pdbx_seq_one_letter_code
_entity_poly.pdbx_strand_id
1 'polypeptide(L)'
;MKRIYTLFLSLVCFTAVCSFGQTVSNVDAYQEGKNIIITYDIDKAGSVGDVYCSTDGGRTWGAPLKQVTGDVNKQVPAVSHRIVWDVLAEREKLTGANICFKVVANSGRFTVNGVSFEMVRVDGGTFRMGATSEQGSDADSDEKPVHSV
;
A
#
# COMPACT_ATOMS: atom_id res chain seq x y z
N MET A 1 11.76 1.74 -34.99
CA MET A 1 11.79 0.55 -34.11
C MET A 1 12.42 0.96 -32.78
N LYS A 2 11.64 1.03 -31.72
CA LYS A 2 12.14 1.34 -30.37
C LYS A 2 12.71 0.04 -29.79
N ARG A 3 14.00 0.06 -29.44
CA ARG A 3 14.69 -1.10 -28.86
C ARG A 3 14.66 -0.98 -27.34
N ILE A 4 14.06 -1.96 -26.69
CA ILE A 4 14.15 -2.16 -25.25
C ILE A 4 15.31 -3.13 -25.01
N TYR A 5 16.30 -2.69 -24.25
CA TYR A 5 17.44 -3.54 -23.88
C TYR A 5 17.07 -4.38 -22.66
N THR A 6 17.26 -5.69 -22.79
CA THR A 6 17.01 -6.67 -21.73
C THR A 6 18.01 -6.44 -20.60
N LEU A 7 17.54 -6.06 -19.44
CA LEU A 7 18.34 -6.00 -18.23
C LEU A 7 17.81 -7.05 -17.25
N PHE A 8 18.60 -8.08 -16.99
CA PHE A 8 18.40 -8.98 -15.88
C PHE A 8 18.82 -8.26 -14.60
N LEU A 9 17.89 -7.99 -13.71
CA LEU A 9 18.22 -7.44 -12.41
C LEU A 9 17.37 -8.10 -11.35
N SER A 10 18.01 -9.01 -10.61
CA SER A 10 17.51 -9.46 -9.31
C SER A 10 18.19 -8.59 -8.24
N LEU A 11 17.47 -7.68 -7.64
CA LEU A 11 17.91 -6.98 -6.45
C LEU A 11 16.76 -6.87 -5.46
N VAL A 12 16.85 -7.63 -4.40
CA VAL A 12 15.94 -7.55 -3.25
C VAL A 12 16.29 -6.30 -2.45
N CYS A 13 15.46 -5.26 -2.55
CA CYS A 13 15.58 -4.07 -1.72
C CYS A 13 14.67 -4.21 -0.50
N PHE A 14 15.27 -4.48 0.66
CA PHE A 14 14.58 -4.62 1.93
C PHE A 14 14.55 -3.27 2.65
N THR A 15 13.39 -2.61 2.71
CA THR A 15 13.17 -1.48 3.61
C THR A 15 12.00 -1.77 4.52
N ALA A 16 12.29 -2.16 5.74
CA ALA A 16 11.28 -2.26 6.80
C ALA A 16 11.01 -0.86 7.38
N VAL A 17 9.83 -0.33 7.15
CA VAL A 17 9.29 0.82 7.89
C VAL A 17 8.19 0.29 8.79
N CYS A 18 8.43 0.26 10.10
CA CYS A 18 7.40 -0.06 11.08
C CYS A 18 6.32 1.04 11.08
N SER A 19 5.18 0.75 10.48
CA SER A 19 3.93 1.48 10.64
C SER A 19 2.85 0.50 11.06
N PHE A 20 1.96 0.87 11.97
CA PHE A 20 0.80 0.07 12.39
C PHE A 20 -0.24 -0.11 11.27
N GLY A 21 0.17 0.02 10.02
CA GLY A 21 -0.58 -0.18 8.80
C GLY A 21 -0.24 -1.50 8.11
N GLN A 22 -0.79 -1.69 6.92
CA GLN A 22 -0.44 -2.76 6.01
C GLN A 22 1.04 -2.69 5.64
N THR A 23 1.70 -3.84 5.63
CA THR A 23 3.11 -3.94 5.24
C THR A 23 3.20 -4.54 3.85
N VAL A 24 3.86 -3.81 2.96
CA VAL A 24 4.25 -4.32 1.64
C VAL A 24 5.65 -4.92 1.74
N SER A 25 5.82 -6.11 1.22
CA SER A 25 7.09 -6.84 1.20
C SER A 25 7.31 -7.54 -0.14
N ASN A 26 8.48 -8.14 -0.33
CA ASN A 26 8.83 -8.94 -1.50
C ASN A 26 8.52 -8.23 -2.83
N VAL A 27 8.85 -6.93 -2.89
CA VAL A 27 8.69 -6.17 -4.14
C VAL A 27 9.77 -6.62 -5.12
N ASP A 28 9.34 -7.21 -6.22
CA ASP A 28 10.21 -7.64 -7.32
C ASP A 28 9.65 -7.15 -8.66
N ALA A 29 10.46 -7.16 -9.71
CA ALA A 29 10.01 -6.72 -11.01
C ALA A 29 10.74 -7.44 -12.15
N TYR A 30 10.00 -7.71 -13.22
CA TYR A 30 10.54 -8.27 -14.44
C TYR A 30 9.89 -7.67 -15.68
N GLN A 31 10.57 -7.77 -16.81
CA GLN A 31 10.06 -7.26 -18.07
C GLN A 31 9.20 -8.32 -18.79
N GLU A 32 8.02 -7.91 -19.24
CA GLU A 32 7.14 -8.69 -20.09
C GLU A 32 6.77 -7.87 -21.32
N GLY A 33 7.41 -8.16 -22.45
CA GLY A 33 7.25 -7.36 -23.68
C GLY A 33 7.65 -5.91 -23.51
N LYS A 34 6.70 -4.99 -23.65
CA LYS A 34 6.89 -3.54 -23.46
C LYS A 34 6.60 -3.06 -22.03
N ASN A 35 6.06 -3.95 -21.20
CA ASN A 35 5.64 -3.64 -19.85
C ASN A 35 6.66 -4.10 -18.82
N ILE A 36 6.65 -3.46 -17.68
CA ILE A 36 7.29 -3.99 -16.46
C ILE A 36 6.19 -4.52 -15.56
N ILE A 37 6.38 -5.75 -15.13
CA ILE A 37 5.53 -6.40 -14.15
C ILE A 37 6.19 -6.22 -12.79
N ILE A 38 5.45 -5.67 -11.84
CA ILE A 38 5.89 -5.47 -10.47
C ILE A 38 5.04 -6.37 -9.59
N THR A 39 5.69 -7.27 -8.87
CA THR A 39 5.04 -8.16 -7.91
C THR A 39 5.32 -7.69 -6.50
N TYR A 40 4.39 -7.91 -5.59
CA TYR A 40 4.54 -7.56 -4.18
C TYR A 40 3.63 -8.42 -3.31
N ASP A 41 3.99 -8.56 -2.06
CA ASP A 41 3.14 -9.17 -1.05
C ASP A 41 2.60 -8.11 -0.10
N ILE A 42 1.36 -8.32 0.38
CA ILE A 42 0.75 -7.50 1.43
C ILE A 42 0.31 -8.40 2.57
N ASP A 43 0.64 -8.02 3.80
CA ASP A 43 0.42 -8.83 5.01
C ASP A 43 -1.05 -8.92 5.44
N LYS A 44 -1.85 -7.93 5.07
CA LYS A 44 -3.28 -7.82 5.41
C LYS A 44 -4.05 -7.32 4.20
N ALA A 45 -5.34 -7.69 4.15
CA ALA A 45 -6.25 -7.14 3.14
C ALA A 45 -6.25 -5.61 3.18
N GLY A 46 -6.09 -5.00 2.01
CA GLY A 46 -6.00 -3.56 1.91
C GLY A 46 -5.75 -3.05 0.51
N SER A 47 -5.14 -1.89 0.36
CA SER A 47 -4.81 -1.36 -0.96
C SER A 47 -3.41 -0.78 -0.98
N VAL A 48 -2.78 -0.80 -2.15
CA VAL A 48 -1.59 -0.02 -2.44
C VAL A 48 -1.97 1.15 -3.34
N GLY A 49 -1.34 2.29 -3.11
CA GLY A 49 -1.62 3.51 -3.87
C GLY A 49 -0.50 3.81 -4.85
N ASP A 50 0.57 4.37 -4.33
CA ASP A 50 1.64 4.87 -5.17
C ASP A 50 2.71 3.80 -5.45
N VAL A 51 3.19 3.80 -6.68
CA VAL A 51 4.31 2.99 -7.13
C VAL A 51 5.40 3.92 -7.64
N TYR A 52 6.61 3.70 -7.20
CA TYR A 52 7.77 4.52 -7.58
C TYR A 52 8.84 3.66 -8.25
N CYS A 53 9.56 4.28 -9.19
CA CYS A 53 10.71 3.68 -9.84
C CYS A 53 11.97 4.48 -9.49
N SER A 54 13.00 3.76 -9.08
CA SER A 54 14.36 4.26 -8.94
C SER A 54 15.25 3.68 -10.04
N THR A 55 16.19 4.47 -10.54
CA THR A 55 17.18 4.05 -11.54
C THR A 55 18.60 3.99 -10.99
N ASP A 56 18.76 4.23 -9.70
CA ASP A 56 20.04 4.34 -9.00
C ASP A 56 20.13 3.45 -7.73
N GLY A 57 19.32 2.38 -7.70
CA GLY A 57 19.32 1.42 -6.60
C GLY A 57 18.60 1.91 -5.35
N GLY A 58 17.58 2.75 -5.52
CA GLY A 58 16.75 3.24 -4.42
C GLY A 58 17.30 4.46 -3.69
N ARG A 59 18.35 5.09 -4.20
CA ARG A 59 18.90 6.31 -3.60
C ARG A 59 18.00 7.52 -3.85
N THR A 60 17.44 7.59 -5.05
CA THR A 60 16.44 8.59 -5.40
C THR A 60 15.21 7.93 -5.99
N TRP A 61 14.05 8.51 -5.71
CA TRP A 61 12.76 8.06 -6.20
C TRP A 61 12.14 9.15 -7.05
N GLY A 62 11.69 8.79 -8.25
CA GLY A 62 10.97 9.69 -9.14
C GLY A 62 9.57 10.04 -8.62
N ALA A 63 8.79 10.72 -9.44
CA ALA A 63 7.36 10.88 -9.19
C ALA A 63 6.63 9.53 -9.22
N PRO A 64 5.45 9.41 -8.59
CA PRO A 64 4.62 8.22 -8.71
C PRO A 64 4.34 7.87 -10.16
N LEU A 65 4.40 6.59 -10.48
CA LEU A 65 4.09 6.08 -11.82
C LEU A 65 2.60 6.27 -12.12
N LYS A 66 2.29 6.73 -13.33
CA LYS A 66 0.92 7.06 -13.74
C LYS A 66 0.28 5.98 -14.61
N GLN A 67 1.07 5.31 -15.43
CA GLN A 67 0.57 4.31 -16.39
C GLN A 67 0.64 2.90 -15.82
N VAL A 68 0.10 2.75 -14.60
CA VAL A 68 0.03 1.49 -13.86
C VAL A 68 -1.40 0.95 -13.83
N THR A 69 -1.51 -0.37 -13.95
CA THR A 69 -2.77 -1.13 -13.89
C THR A 69 -2.58 -2.40 -13.07
N GLY A 70 -3.65 -3.14 -12.83
CA GLY A 70 -3.60 -4.36 -12.02
C GLY A 70 -4.03 -4.11 -10.58
N ASP A 71 -3.24 -4.63 -9.63
CA ASP A 71 -3.57 -4.58 -8.20
C ASP A 71 -3.02 -3.31 -7.53
N VAL A 72 -3.48 -2.16 -8.03
CA VAL A 72 -3.15 -0.82 -7.54
C VAL A 72 -4.43 0.00 -7.41
N ASN A 73 -4.52 0.86 -6.41
CA ASN A 73 -5.67 1.71 -6.10
C ASN A 73 -7.02 0.97 -5.93
N LYS A 74 -6.97 -0.29 -5.52
CA LYS A 74 -8.14 -1.11 -5.21
C LYS A 74 -7.86 -1.99 -4.00
N GLN A 75 -8.92 -2.47 -3.36
CA GLN A 75 -8.82 -3.44 -2.27
C GLN A 75 -8.36 -4.79 -2.81
N VAL A 76 -7.38 -5.36 -2.14
CA VAL A 76 -6.81 -6.68 -2.43
C VAL A 76 -6.71 -7.51 -1.15
N PRO A 77 -6.86 -8.84 -1.21
CA PRO A 77 -6.64 -9.71 -0.04
C PRO A 77 -5.17 -9.75 0.37
N ALA A 78 -4.87 -10.28 1.54
CA ALA A 78 -3.50 -10.62 1.90
C ALA A 78 -3.03 -11.74 0.97
N VAL A 79 -2.00 -11.57 0.21
CA VAL A 79 -1.19 -12.53 -0.58
C VAL A 79 -0.33 -11.75 -1.62
N SER A 80 0.23 -12.45 -2.58
CA SER A 80 0.99 -11.87 -3.69
C SER A 80 0.10 -11.22 -4.72
N HIS A 81 0.52 -10.06 -5.19
CA HIS A 81 -0.19 -9.21 -6.14
C HIS A 81 0.69 -8.77 -7.29
N ARG A 82 0.05 -8.26 -8.34
CA ARG A 82 0.71 -7.87 -9.58
C ARG A 82 0.24 -6.50 -10.06
N ILE A 83 1.21 -5.65 -10.36
CA ILE A 83 1.01 -4.37 -11.03
C ILE A 83 1.69 -4.43 -12.40
N VAL A 84 1.06 -3.86 -13.39
CA VAL A 84 1.59 -3.75 -14.76
C VAL A 84 1.85 -2.28 -15.05
N TRP A 85 3.09 -1.94 -15.38
CA TRP A 85 3.48 -0.60 -15.78
C TRP A 85 3.78 -0.54 -17.27
N ASP A 86 3.01 0.26 -18.03
CA ASP A 86 3.31 0.56 -19.44
C ASP A 86 4.38 1.67 -19.51
N VAL A 87 5.63 1.24 -19.56
CA VAL A 87 6.78 2.15 -19.55
C VAL A 87 6.76 3.11 -20.74
N LEU A 88 6.38 2.61 -21.91
CA LEU A 88 6.45 3.39 -23.15
C LEU A 88 5.30 4.40 -23.29
N ALA A 89 4.21 4.21 -22.54
CA ALA A 89 3.15 5.20 -22.44
C ALA A 89 3.56 6.39 -21.54
N GLU A 90 4.51 6.19 -20.63
CA GLU A 90 4.94 7.23 -19.67
C GLU A 90 6.33 7.81 -19.98
N ARG A 91 7.23 6.99 -20.55
CA ARG A 91 8.63 7.35 -20.83
C ARG A 91 9.06 6.86 -22.20
N GLU A 92 9.95 7.58 -22.85
CA GLU A 92 10.52 7.11 -24.13
C GLU A 92 11.42 5.88 -23.94
N LYS A 93 12.12 5.80 -22.81
CA LYS A 93 13.01 4.71 -22.44
C LYS A 93 13.17 4.63 -20.93
N LEU A 94 13.47 3.43 -20.43
CA LEU A 94 13.92 3.20 -19.06
C LEU A 94 15.38 2.78 -19.07
N THR A 95 16.23 3.57 -18.45
CA THR A 95 17.67 3.30 -18.33
C THR A 95 18.14 3.56 -16.92
N GLY A 96 19.02 2.72 -16.41
CA GLY A 96 19.61 2.85 -15.09
C GLY A 96 20.53 1.69 -14.78
N ALA A 97 21.48 1.89 -13.88
CA ALA A 97 22.41 0.84 -13.47
C ALA A 97 21.73 -0.19 -12.55
N ASN A 98 20.84 0.29 -11.69
CA ASN A 98 20.11 -0.53 -10.72
C ASN A 98 18.67 -0.03 -10.64
N ILE A 99 17.77 -0.62 -11.43
CA ILE A 99 16.37 -0.26 -11.45
C ILE A 99 15.68 -1.05 -10.34
N CYS A 100 14.97 -0.34 -9.47
CA CYS A 100 14.16 -0.95 -8.42
C CYS A 100 12.84 -0.20 -8.25
N PHE A 101 11.89 -0.84 -7.57
CA PHE A 101 10.54 -0.33 -7.38
C PHE A 101 10.19 -0.27 -5.90
N LYS A 102 9.36 0.70 -5.56
CA LYS A 102 8.76 0.84 -4.25
C LYS A 102 7.25 0.91 -4.43
N VAL A 103 6.54 0.02 -3.76
CA VAL A 103 5.08 -0.01 -3.69
C VAL A 103 4.68 0.49 -2.30
N VAL A 104 3.80 1.45 -2.24
CA VAL A 104 3.39 2.09 -0.99
C VAL A 104 1.97 1.67 -0.65
N ALA A 105 1.79 1.05 0.53
CA ALA A 105 0.48 0.75 1.04
C ALA A 105 -0.29 2.04 1.35
N ASN A 106 -1.57 2.07 1.02
CA ASN A 106 -2.43 3.17 1.42
C ASN A 106 -2.65 3.12 2.93
N SER A 107 -2.22 4.15 3.62
CA SER A 107 -2.37 4.31 5.07
C SER A 107 -3.79 4.76 5.47
N GLY A 108 -4.81 4.47 4.67
CA GLY A 108 -6.16 4.95 4.94
C GLY A 108 -6.36 6.46 4.73
N ARG A 109 -5.41 7.12 4.05
CA ARG A 109 -5.55 8.54 3.72
C ARG A 109 -6.50 8.71 2.52
N PHE A 110 -7.51 9.51 2.71
CA PHE A 110 -8.49 9.87 1.69
C PHE A 110 -8.45 11.37 1.43
N THR A 111 -8.64 11.77 0.19
CA THR A 111 -8.77 13.19 -0.18
C THR A 111 -10.12 13.40 -0.87
N VAL A 112 -10.94 14.24 -0.28
CA VAL A 112 -12.23 14.63 -0.83
C VAL A 112 -12.26 16.14 -0.95
N ASN A 113 -12.51 16.65 -2.16
CA ASN A 113 -12.56 18.10 -2.45
C ASN A 113 -11.33 18.88 -1.94
N GLY A 114 -10.13 18.29 -2.06
CA GLY A 114 -8.88 18.92 -1.62
C GLY A 114 -8.58 18.81 -0.12
N VAL A 115 -9.48 18.25 0.68
CA VAL A 115 -9.26 17.97 2.10
C VAL A 115 -8.80 16.53 2.28
N SER A 116 -7.62 16.36 2.85
CA SER A 116 -7.09 15.03 3.18
C SER A 116 -7.38 14.68 4.62
N PHE A 117 -7.87 13.46 4.84
CA PHE A 117 -8.07 12.87 6.17
C PHE A 117 -7.56 11.43 6.18
N GLU A 118 -7.14 10.99 7.34
CA GLU A 118 -6.67 9.62 7.56
C GLU A 118 -7.72 8.85 8.36
N MET A 119 -8.11 7.68 7.84
CA MET A 119 -8.99 6.76 8.55
C MET A 119 -8.15 5.68 9.19
N VAL A 120 -8.24 5.56 10.50
CA VAL A 120 -7.63 4.47 11.24
C VAL A 120 -8.58 3.27 11.21
N ARG A 121 -8.07 2.12 10.78
CA ARG A 121 -8.82 0.88 10.88
C ARG A 121 -8.96 0.50 12.35
N VAL A 122 -10.18 0.36 12.80
CA VAL A 122 -10.52 -0.22 14.09
C VAL A 122 -11.04 -1.64 13.80
N ASP A 123 -10.34 -2.65 14.30
CA ASP A 123 -10.83 -4.02 14.22
C ASP A 123 -12.06 -4.15 15.10
N GLY A 124 -13.09 -4.84 14.58
CA GLY A 124 -14.29 -5.12 15.32
C GLY A 124 -13.97 -5.96 16.56
N GLY A 125 -14.61 -5.64 17.65
CA GLY A 125 -14.43 -6.34 18.91
C GLY A 125 -15.68 -6.18 19.79
N THR A 126 -15.78 -7.03 20.79
CA THR A 126 -16.82 -6.91 21.81
C THR A 126 -16.34 -6.01 22.92
N PHE A 127 -17.10 -5.01 23.28
CA PHE A 127 -16.83 -4.16 24.45
C PHE A 127 -18.03 -4.15 25.40
N ARG A 128 -17.79 -3.79 26.64
CA ARG A 128 -18.85 -3.66 27.64
C ARG A 128 -19.36 -2.22 27.65
N MET A 129 -20.65 -2.08 27.39
CA MET A 129 -21.35 -0.80 27.39
C MET A 129 -22.30 -0.75 28.56
N GLY A 130 -22.38 0.42 29.20
CA GLY A 130 -23.23 0.67 30.34
C GLY A 130 -22.46 1.03 31.61
N ALA A 131 -23.16 1.57 32.57
CA ALA A 131 -22.56 2.04 33.83
C ALA A 131 -22.13 0.89 34.74
N THR A 132 -20.90 0.96 35.25
CA THR A 132 -20.35 0.03 36.25
C THR A 132 -20.61 0.51 37.66
N SER A 133 -20.37 -0.35 38.65
CA SER A 133 -20.45 0.02 40.09
C SER A 133 -19.48 1.13 40.50
N GLU A 134 -18.42 1.36 39.72
CA GLU A 134 -17.39 2.38 39.97
C GLU A 134 -17.92 3.81 39.74
N GLN A 135 -18.96 3.96 38.90
CA GLN A 135 -19.58 5.25 38.60
C GLN A 135 -20.55 5.71 39.71
N GLY A 136 -20.90 4.83 40.64
CA GLY A 136 -21.68 5.17 41.85
C GLY A 136 -23.01 5.86 41.52
N SER A 137 -23.21 7.05 42.13
CA SER A 137 -24.41 7.88 41.96
C SER A 137 -24.45 8.64 40.63
N ASP A 138 -23.36 8.69 39.87
CA ASP A 138 -23.27 9.41 38.60
C ASP A 138 -23.82 8.60 37.43
N ALA A 139 -24.19 7.32 37.69
CA ALA A 139 -24.75 6.42 36.71
C ALA A 139 -26.27 6.55 36.63
N ASP A 140 -26.77 6.88 35.47
CA ASP A 140 -28.20 6.91 35.20
C ASP A 140 -28.80 5.50 35.07
N SER A 141 -30.11 5.39 35.30
CA SER A 141 -30.82 4.09 35.31
C SER A 141 -30.90 3.44 33.92
N ASP A 142 -30.86 4.23 32.85
CA ASP A 142 -30.87 3.80 31.46
C ASP A 142 -29.54 3.28 30.98
N GLU A 143 -28.45 3.58 31.72
CA GLU A 143 -27.14 3.02 31.45
C GLU A 143 -26.95 1.61 32.03
N LYS A 144 -27.96 1.03 32.70
CA LYS A 144 -27.89 -0.30 33.33
C LYS A 144 -28.88 -1.28 32.68
N PRO A 145 -28.53 -2.58 32.65
CA PRO A 145 -27.27 -3.21 33.10
C PRO A 145 -26.13 -3.06 32.09
N VAL A 146 -24.88 -3.23 32.57
CA VAL A 146 -23.75 -3.39 31.69
C VAL A 146 -23.94 -4.60 30.78
N HIS A 147 -23.83 -4.41 29.48
CA HIS A 147 -23.99 -5.45 28.48
C HIS A 147 -22.82 -5.44 27.46
N SER A 148 -22.65 -6.55 26.76
CA SER A 148 -21.65 -6.66 25.70
C SER A 148 -22.23 -6.21 24.36
N VAL A 149 -21.49 -5.43 23.61
CA VAL A 149 -21.85 -4.92 22.27
C VAL A 149 -20.79 -5.35 21.27
#